data_fb8ae9ac40c078438442e39b76cd6e81
#
_entry.id   fb8ae9ac40c078438442e39b76cd6e81
#
_cell.length_a   1.000
_cell.length_b   1.000
_cell.length_c   1.000
_cell.angle_alpha   90.00
_cell.angle_beta   90.00
_cell.angle_gamma   90.00
#
_symmetry.space_group_name_H-M   'P 1'
#
loop_
_entity.id
_entity.type
_entity.pdbx_description
1 polymer ?
#
loop_
_entity_poly.entity_id
_entity_poly.type
_entity_poly.pdbx_seq_one_letter_code
_entity_poly.pdbx_strand_id
1 'polypeptide(L)'
;MALFAIGLRLSALFSGSETGFYRVSFLRLNIDANEGDPVAKRLCWFAQNPSYFVATTLIGNNLANDLATIAISMGVAEVFSESGGSAEIITTILFTPIIFILGELVPKNLYYRAPTMLLKRYCRWFDFFYRTFWIISTPLVAITRQLERFAPDRSKPAQLVLGRQRLVKVLEEGHLEGLLTNSQKQLVRGMFNTAAQSVIKAMIPQTDILGVTRTTDAAQIMQLAKQNQLSFIPIRSREKQNEWTAYIKLVDLITSPAPIIPAVYNMTRLQSDFSMLESLYLLRNSASAYGAIYENDQQLGIVSQLDLVKALCSPTGPLKLKARVS
;
A
#
# COMPACT_ATOMS: atom_id res chain seq x y z
N MET A 1 1.86 21.42 -44.78
CA MET A 1 0.85 21.51 -43.69
C MET A 1 0.58 20.16 -43.02
N ALA A 2 0.32 19.08 -43.74
CA ALA A 2 0.10 17.75 -43.09
C ALA A 2 1.28 17.27 -42.21
N LEU A 3 2.50 17.41 -42.72
CA LEU A 3 3.72 17.02 -41.98
C LEU A 3 3.90 17.78 -40.67
N PHE A 4 3.61 19.09 -40.67
CA PHE A 4 3.63 19.93 -39.47
C PHE A 4 2.61 19.46 -38.41
N ALA A 5 1.38 19.16 -38.83
CA ALA A 5 0.34 18.67 -37.93
C ALA A 5 0.69 17.30 -37.35
N ILE A 6 1.34 16.42 -38.11
CA ILE A 6 1.84 15.13 -37.63
C ILE A 6 2.96 15.33 -36.60
N GLY A 7 3.95 16.17 -36.90
CA GLY A 7 5.03 16.50 -35.96
C GLY A 7 4.50 17.05 -34.64
N LEU A 8 3.56 18.00 -34.71
CA LEU A 8 2.95 18.60 -33.51
C LEU A 8 2.16 17.57 -32.68
N ARG A 9 1.41 16.65 -33.31
CA ARG A 9 0.69 15.59 -32.62
C ARG A 9 1.63 14.58 -31.97
N LEU A 10 2.73 14.24 -32.63
CA LEU A 10 3.75 13.34 -32.09
C LEU A 10 4.49 13.99 -30.90
N SER A 11 4.86 15.27 -31.02
CA SER A 11 5.46 16.03 -29.92
C SER A 11 4.52 16.05 -28.71
N ALA A 12 3.23 16.35 -28.93
CA ALA A 12 2.21 16.33 -27.88
C ALA A 12 2.06 14.94 -27.21
N LEU A 13 2.14 13.86 -28.01
CA LEU A 13 2.06 12.49 -27.50
C LEU A 13 3.27 12.17 -26.60
N PHE A 14 4.50 12.41 -27.06
CA PHE A 14 5.69 12.05 -26.30
C PHE A 14 5.91 12.94 -25.10
N SER A 15 5.83 14.25 -25.26
CA SER A 15 6.00 15.24 -24.20
C SER A 15 4.93 15.09 -23.11
N GLY A 16 3.65 14.89 -23.50
CA GLY A 16 2.57 14.60 -22.59
C GLY A 16 2.74 13.28 -21.85
N SER A 17 3.10 12.19 -22.58
CA SER A 17 3.28 10.87 -21.98
C SER A 17 4.39 10.85 -20.94
N GLU A 18 5.48 11.59 -21.15
CA GLU A 18 6.56 11.74 -20.18
C GLU A 18 6.04 12.31 -18.85
N THR A 19 5.33 13.44 -18.92
CA THR A 19 4.74 14.06 -17.72
C THR A 19 3.72 13.16 -17.04
N GLY A 20 2.87 12.50 -17.83
CA GLY A 20 1.88 11.55 -17.32
C GLY A 20 2.51 10.38 -16.61
N PHE A 21 3.60 9.84 -17.13
CA PHE A 21 4.31 8.71 -16.55
C PHE A 21 4.89 9.02 -15.16
N TYR A 22 5.43 10.22 -14.95
CA TYR A 22 5.93 10.64 -13.65
C TYR A 22 4.81 10.98 -12.65
N ARG A 23 3.58 11.19 -13.11
CA ARG A 23 2.43 11.58 -12.30
C ARG A 23 1.43 10.46 -12.06
N VAL A 24 1.48 9.39 -12.83
CA VAL A 24 0.52 8.28 -12.71
C VAL A 24 0.70 7.54 -11.39
N SER A 25 -0.41 7.16 -10.77
CA SER A 25 -0.42 6.28 -9.60
C SER A 25 -0.16 4.83 -10.04
N PHE A 26 1.03 4.32 -9.72
CA PHE A 26 1.36 2.92 -10.01
C PHE A 26 0.54 1.94 -9.18
N LEU A 27 0.05 2.36 -8.00
CA LEU A 27 -0.86 1.55 -7.20
C LEU A 27 -2.15 1.28 -7.96
N ARG A 28 -2.78 2.32 -8.52
CA ARG A 28 -3.99 2.19 -9.32
C ARG A 28 -3.77 1.37 -10.58
N LEU A 29 -2.66 1.59 -11.29
CA LEU A 29 -2.31 0.77 -12.45
C LEU A 29 -2.15 -0.71 -12.11
N ASN A 30 -1.55 -1.05 -10.96
CA ASN A 30 -1.41 -2.43 -10.52
C ASN A 30 -2.76 -3.07 -10.18
N ILE A 31 -3.69 -2.33 -9.58
CA ILE A 31 -5.05 -2.82 -9.32
C ILE A 31 -5.74 -3.13 -10.64
N ASP A 32 -5.78 -2.18 -11.57
CA ASP A 32 -6.39 -2.35 -12.88
C ASP A 32 -5.74 -3.52 -13.68
N ALA A 33 -4.41 -3.69 -13.55
CA ALA A 33 -3.68 -4.79 -14.19
C ALA A 33 -4.07 -6.16 -13.59
N ASN A 34 -4.31 -6.24 -12.28
CA ASN A 34 -4.76 -7.44 -11.60
C ASN A 34 -6.23 -7.77 -11.93
N GLU A 35 -7.04 -6.76 -12.21
CA GLU A 35 -8.41 -6.92 -12.72
C GLU A 35 -8.47 -7.38 -14.19
N GLY A 36 -7.31 -7.48 -14.85
CA GLY A 36 -7.18 -8.04 -16.19
C GLY A 36 -6.99 -7.03 -17.31
N ASP A 37 -6.90 -5.71 -17.04
CA ASP A 37 -6.69 -4.68 -18.04
C ASP A 37 -5.32 -4.83 -18.74
N PRO A 38 -5.27 -5.19 -20.05
CA PRO A 38 -4.02 -5.39 -20.76
C PRO A 38 -3.21 -4.11 -20.94
N VAL A 39 -3.87 -2.96 -20.98
CA VAL A 39 -3.22 -1.65 -21.11
C VAL A 39 -2.53 -1.29 -19.80
N ALA A 40 -3.20 -1.53 -18.67
CA ALA A 40 -2.62 -1.33 -17.36
C ALA A 40 -1.40 -2.26 -17.14
N LYS A 41 -1.49 -3.54 -17.54
CA LYS A 41 -0.35 -4.48 -17.51
C LYS A 41 0.86 -3.94 -18.29
N ARG A 42 0.62 -3.37 -19.47
CA ARG A 42 1.69 -2.80 -20.29
C ARG A 42 2.32 -1.57 -19.65
N LEU A 43 1.51 -0.67 -19.07
CA LEU A 43 2.00 0.49 -18.33
C LEU A 43 2.78 0.08 -17.08
N CYS A 44 2.34 -0.95 -16.35
CA CYS A 44 3.09 -1.52 -15.22
C CYS A 44 4.45 -2.08 -15.66
N TRP A 45 4.52 -2.70 -16.84
CA TRP A 45 5.81 -3.16 -17.40
C TRP A 45 6.76 -1.98 -17.63
N PHE A 46 6.27 -0.87 -18.21
CA PHE A 46 7.08 0.35 -18.37
C PHE A 46 7.49 0.94 -17.01
N ALA A 47 6.63 0.87 -16.00
CA ALA A 47 6.95 1.32 -14.64
C ALA A 47 8.09 0.51 -14.00
N GLN A 48 8.18 -0.78 -14.32
CA GLN A 48 9.27 -1.64 -13.89
C GLN A 48 10.54 -1.44 -14.73
N ASN A 49 10.40 -0.87 -15.93
CA ASN A 49 11.48 -0.62 -16.88
C ASN A 49 11.51 0.84 -17.34
N PRO A 50 11.70 1.82 -16.43
CA PRO A 50 11.53 3.24 -16.73
C PRO A 50 12.52 3.74 -17.79
N SER A 51 13.72 3.19 -17.86
CA SER A 51 14.73 3.60 -18.83
C SER A 51 14.26 3.42 -20.28
N TYR A 52 13.47 2.37 -20.56
CA TYR A 52 12.90 2.18 -21.91
C TYR A 52 11.80 3.20 -22.23
N PHE A 53 11.00 3.55 -21.23
CA PHE A 53 9.96 4.57 -21.40
C PHE A 53 10.59 5.93 -21.71
N VAL A 54 11.56 6.35 -20.89
CA VAL A 54 12.26 7.62 -21.04
C VAL A 54 13.02 7.68 -22.36
N ALA A 55 13.75 6.64 -22.74
CA ALA A 55 14.45 6.61 -24.02
C ALA A 55 13.48 6.76 -25.21
N THR A 56 12.32 6.09 -25.16
CA THR A 56 11.31 6.19 -26.22
C THR A 56 10.72 7.61 -26.30
N THR A 57 10.43 8.24 -25.18
CA THR A 57 9.90 9.61 -25.14
C THR A 57 10.92 10.61 -25.65
N LEU A 58 12.19 10.50 -25.27
CA LEU A 58 13.26 11.37 -25.73
C LEU A 58 13.48 11.29 -27.23
N ILE A 59 13.64 10.07 -27.78
CA ILE A 59 13.82 9.85 -29.21
C ILE A 59 12.61 10.37 -29.98
N GLY A 60 11.41 10.00 -29.50
CA GLY A 60 10.17 10.39 -30.17
C GLY A 60 9.91 11.90 -30.15
N ASN A 61 10.21 12.58 -29.05
CA ASN A 61 10.02 14.03 -28.94
C ASN A 61 11.00 14.80 -29.85
N ASN A 62 12.28 14.39 -29.88
CA ASN A 62 13.25 15.00 -30.76
C ASN A 62 12.87 14.80 -32.23
N LEU A 63 12.51 13.57 -32.62
CA LEU A 63 12.07 13.29 -34.01
C LEU A 63 10.83 14.09 -34.37
N ALA A 64 9.88 14.26 -33.47
CA ALA A 64 8.67 15.03 -33.68
C ALA A 64 8.97 16.53 -33.88
N ASN A 65 9.90 17.08 -33.09
CA ASN A 65 10.33 18.47 -33.23
C ASN A 65 11.10 18.70 -34.54
N ASP A 66 11.99 17.77 -34.94
CA ASP A 66 12.68 17.83 -36.22
C ASP A 66 11.71 17.78 -37.40
N LEU A 67 10.69 16.90 -37.34
CA LEU A 67 9.65 16.83 -38.37
C LEU A 67 8.85 18.14 -38.48
N ALA A 68 8.54 18.78 -37.33
CA ALA A 68 7.84 20.06 -37.32
C ALA A 68 8.71 21.17 -37.95
N THR A 69 10.01 21.19 -37.62
CA THR A 69 10.97 22.16 -38.16
C THR A 69 11.16 22.01 -39.66
N ILE A 70 11.36 20.77 -40.13
CA ILE A 70 11.48 20.45 -41.55
C ILE A 70 10.20 20.91 -42.32
N ALA A 71 9.03 20.66 -41.73
CA ALA A 71 7.77 21.08 -42.34
C ALA A 71 7.64 22.59 -42.49
N ILE A 72 8.19 23.35 -41.54
CA ILE A 72 8.26 24.82 -41.63
C ILE A 72 9.20 25.25 -42.74
N SER A 73 10.43 24.70 -42.73
CA SER A 73 11.42 25.04 -43.77
C SER A 73 10.93 24.73 -45.17
N MET A 74 10.28 23.58 -45.38
CA MET A 74 9.64 23.24 -46.68
C MET A 74 8.53 24.22 -47.05
N GLY A 75 7.67 24.60 -46.09
CA GLY A 75 6.59 25.56 -46.35
C GLY A 75 7.10 26.96 -46.67
N VAL A 76 8.20 27.38 -46.03
CA VAL A 76 8.83 28.70 -46.31
C VAL A 76 9.48 28.69 -47.68
N ALA A 77 10.21 27.61 -48.05
CA ALA A 77 10.84 27.47 -49.36
C ALA A 77 9.82 27.51 -50.51
N GLU A 78 8.61 26.96 -50.29
CA GLU A 78 7.53 26.98 -51.28
C GLU A 78 6.89 28.37 -51.44
N VAL A 79 6.75 29.14 -50.36
CA VAL A 79 6.07 30.44 -50.37
C VAL A 79 7.03 31.60 -50.67
N PHE A 80 8.27 31.51 -50.26
CA PHE A 80 9.29 32.58 -50.33
C PHE A 80 10.49 32.18 -51.15
N SER A 81 10.26 31.62 -52.34
CA SER A 81 11.31 31.09 -53.23
C SER A 81 12.41 32.09 -53.62
N GLU A 82 12.23 33.39 -53.44
CA GLU A 82 13.22 34.45 -53.72
C GLU A 82 13.84 35.13 -52.48
N SER A 83 13.40 34.81 -51.27
CA SER A 83 13.73 35.62 -50.09
C SER A 83 14.95 35.15 -49.28
N GLY A 84 15.70 34.17 -49.71
CA GLY A 84 16.93 33.70 -49.02
C GLY A 84 16.71 33.22 -47.59
N GLY A 85 17.77 32.80 -46.92
CA GLY A 85 17.75 32.19 -45.57
C GLY A 85 17.20 33.09 -44.45
N SER A 86 17.03 34.41 -44.63
CA SER A 86 16.46 35.31 -43.64
C SER A 86 14.94 35.05 -43.39
N ALA A 87 14.17 34.72 -44.43
CA ALA A 87 12.77 34.40 -44.31
C ALA A 87 12.53 33.11 -43.52
N GLU A 88 13.39 32.11 -43.72
CA GLU A 88 13.35 30.86 -42.98
C GLU A 88 13.61 31.04 -41.48
N ILE A 89 14.63 31.84 -41.13
CA ILE A 89 14.98 32.14 -39.74
C ILE A 89 13.82 32.88 -39.04
N ILE A 90 13.26 33.92 -39.66
CA ILE A 90 12.18 34.71 -39.09
C ILE A 90 10.91 33.82 -38.89
N THR A 91 10.57 33.02 -39.88
CA THR A 91 9.42 32.12 -39.79
C THR A 91 9.62 31.05 -38.70
N THR A 92 10.79 30.45 -38.61
CA THR A 92 11.10 29.48 -37.56
C THR A 92 11.00 30.11 -36.17
N ILE A 93 11.52 31.32 -35.96
CA ILE A 93 11.41 32.04 -34.69
C ILE A 93 9.93 32.34 -34.36
N LEU A 94 9.12 32.71 -35.33
CA LEU A 94 7.69 33.01 -35.14
C LEU A 94 6.88 31.72 -34.79
N PHE A 95 7.20 30.57 -35.43
CA PHE A 95 6.48 29.34 -35.19
C PHE A 95 6.99 28.56 -33.96
N THR A 96 8.23 28.77 -33.47
CA THR A 96 8.77 28.13 -32.29
C THR A 96 7.87 28.26 -31.06
N PRO A 97 7.35 29.42 -30.67
CA PRO A 97 6.42 29.54 -29.54
C PRO A 97 5.14 28.71 -29.73
N ILE A 98 4.64 28.64 -30.96
CA ILE A 98 3.44 27.88 -31.30
C ILE A 98 3.68 26.38 -31.10
N ILE A 99 4.80 25.89 -31.60
CA ILE A 99 5.23 24.48 -31.41
C ILE A 99 5.39 24.18 -29.92
N PHE A 100 6.08 25.05 -29.17
CA PHE A 100 6.29 24.90 -27.75
C PHE A 100 4.95 24.86 -26.97
N ILE A 101 4.05 25.80 -27.24
CA ILE A 101 2.76 25.86 -26.53
C ILE A 101 1.90 24.63 -26.85
N LEU A 102 1.70 24.32 -28.13
CA LEU A 102 0.79 23.27 -28.57
C LEU A 102 1.40 21.87 -28.53
N GLY A 103 2.72 21.74 -28.75
CA GLY A 103 3.45 20.47 -28.75
C GLY A 103 3.92 20.04 -27.37
N GLU A 104 4.21 20.99 -26.47
CA GLU A 104 4.78 20.66 -25.16
C GLU A 104 3.95 21.17 -23.98
N LEU A 105 3.68 22.48 -23.87
CA LEU A 105 3.09 23.07 -22.68
C LEU A 105 1.66 22.58 -22.43
N VAL A 106 0.81 22.65 -23.43
CA VAL A 106 -0.60 22.21 -23.32
C VAL A 106 -0.70 20.72 -23.08
N PRO A 107 0.00 19.84 -23.81
CA PRO A 107 -0.03 18.40 -23.55
C PRO A 107 0.49 18.03 -22.14
N LYS A 108 1.59 18.60 -21.71
CA LYS A 108 2.12 18.39 -20.33
C LYS A 108 1.09 18.75 -19.29
N ASN A 109 0.39 19.87 -19.43
CA ASN A 109 -0.66 20.29 -18.48
C ASN A 109 -1.86 19.33 -18.49
N LEU A 110 -2.29 18.86 -19.66
CA LEU A 110 -3.38 17.88 -19.78
C LEU A 110 -3.02 16.55 -19.11
N TYR A 111 -1.84 16.01 -19.37
CA TYR A 111 -1.38 14.78 -18.76
C TYR A 111 -1.09 14.93 -17.26
N TYR A 112 -0.69 16.12 -16.81
CA TYR A 112 -0.56 16.44 -15.39
C TYR A 112 -1.90 16.31 -14.65
N ARG A 113 -3.01 16.77 -15.27
CA ARG A 113 -4.36 16.75 -14.67
C ARG A 113 -5.05 15.39 -14.74
N ALA A 114 -4.82 14.61 -15.80
CA ALA A 114 -5.47 13.33 -16.04
C ALA A 114 -4.49 12.23 -16.50
N PRO A 115 -3.44 11.91 -15.70
CA PRO A 115 -2.35 11.06 -16.15
C PRO A 115 -2.81 9.64 -16.53
N THR A 116 -3.58 8.98 -15.65
CA THR A 116 -4.03 7.60 -15.86
C THR A 116 -4.90 7.44 -17.10
N MET A 117 -5.84 8.37 -17.29
CA MET A 117 -6.78 8.32 -18.43
C MET A 117 -6.05 8.50 -19.75
N LEU A 118 -5.17 9.51 -19.84
CA LEU A 118 -4.47 9.82 -21.08
C LEU A 118 -3.40 8.79 -21.42
N LEU A 119 -2.64 8.31 -20.43
CA LEU A 119 -1.67 7.23 -20.66
C LEU A 119 -2.34 5.95 -21.13
N LYS A 120 -3.47 5.54 -20.54
CA LYS A 120 -4.23 4.37 -20.99
C LYS A 120 -4.74 4.55 -22.42
N ARG A 121 -5.30 5.73 -22.73
CA ARG A 121 -5.85 6.04 -24.05
C ARG A 121 -4.80 5.94 -25.16
N TYR A 122 -3.62 6.46 -24.91
CA TYR A 122 -2.56 6.55 -25.93
C TYR A 122 -1.49 5.46 -25.79
N CYS A 123 -1.59 4.54 -24.85
CA CYS A 123 -0.63 3.48 -24.60
C CYS A 123 -0.32 2.62 -25.83
N ARG A 124 -1.33 2.30 -26.66
CA ARG A 124 -1.14 1.51 -27.89
C ARG A 124 -0.25 2.22 -28.91
N TRP A 125 -0.43 3.52 -29.09
CA TRP A 125 0.41 4.34 -29.97
C TRP A 125 1.83 4.45 -29.40
N PHE A 126 1.95 4.64 -28.10
CA PHE A 126 3.24 4.66 -27.43
C PHE A 126 3.98 3.32 -27.57
N ASP A 127 3.30 2.19 -27.40
CA ASP A 127 3.89 0.84 -27.55
C ASP A 127 4.33 0.57 -29.01
N PHE A 128 3.60 1.08 -29.99
CA PHE A 128 4.00 1.01 -31.40
C PHE A 128 5.35 1.73 -31.62
N PHE A 129 5.47 2.96 -31.13
CA PHE A 129 6.72 3.71 -31.25
C PHE A 129 7.86 3.09 -30.42
N TYR A 130 7.57 2.57 -29.24
CA TYR A 130 8.55 1.82 -28.45
C TYR A 130 9.15 0.66 -29.25
N ARG A 131 8.32 -0.12 -29.95
CA ARG A 131 8.78 -1.23 -30.79
C ARG A 131 9.59 -0.75 -31.99
N THR A 132 9.18 0.36 -32.59
CA THR A 132 9.90 0.97 -33.73
C THR A 132 11.27 1.50 -33.30
N PHE A 133 11.34 2.15 -32.14
CA PHE A 133 12.58 2.73 -31.63
C PHE A 133 13.44 1.74 -30.83
N TRP A 134 12.97 0.51 -30.64
CA TRP A 134 13.64 -0.48 -29.81
C TRP A 134 15.11 -0.71 -30.18
N ILE A 135 15.44 -0.70 -31.49
CA ILE A 135 16.80 -0.87 -31.99
C ILE A 135 17.70 0.28 -31.51
N ILE A 136 17.19 1.52 -31.48
CA ILE A 136 17.95 2.72 -31.10
C ILE A 136 17.94 2.88 -29.57
N SER A 137 16.85 2.56 -28.90
CA SER A 137 16.72 2.72 -27.46
C SER A 137 17.50 1.67 -26.66
N THR A 138 17.70 0.46 -27.19
CA THR A 138 18.41 -0.62 -26.49
C THR A 138 19.86 -0.26 -26.14
N PRO A 139 20.72 0.24 -27.04
CA PRO A 139 22.06 0.66 -26.68
C PRO A 139 22.07 1.85 -25.71
N LEU A 140 21.14 2.78 -25.88
CA LEU A 140 21.01 3.92 -24.95
C LEU A 140 20.68 3.46 -23.53
N VAL A 141 19.73 2.54 -23.39
CA VAL A 141 19.37 1.93 -22.10
C VAL A 141 20.53 1.12 -21.52
N ALA A 142 21.31 0.42 -22.35
CA ALA A 142 22.50 -0.31 -21.91
C ALA A 142 23.56 0.64 -21.30
N ILE A 143 23.80 1.78 -21.93
CA ILE A 143 24.71 2.81 -21.43
C ILE A 143 24.19 3.38 -20.09
N THR A 144 22.89 3.72 -20.01
CA THR A 144 22.27 4.22 -18.79
C THR A 144 22.41 3.23 -17.63
N ARG A 145 22.14 1.93 -17.87
CA ARG A 145 22.31 0.87 -16.85
C ARG A 145 23.75 0.71 -16.40
N GLN A 146 24.70 0.95 -17.31
CA GLN A 146 26.12 0.90 -16.97
C GLN A 146 26.53 2.08 -16.09
N LEU A 147 26.00 3.28 -16.36
CA LEU A 147 26.19 4.47 -15.53
C LEU A 147 25.51 4.33 -14.15
N GLU A 148 24.35 3.68 -14.07
CA GLU A 148 23.66 3.40 -12.80
C GLU A 148 24.51 2.52 -11.87
N ARG A 149 25.38 1.66 -12.39
CA ARG A 149 26.32 0.86 -11.57
C ARG A 149 27.38 1.71 -10.85
N PHE A 150 27.67 2.89 -11.35
CA PHE A 150 28.58 3.84 -10.70
C PHE A 150 27.86 4.79 -9.72
N ALA A 151 26.54 4.83 -9.75
CA ALA A 151 25.76 5.57 -8.77
C ALA A 151 25.73 4.80 -7.42
N PRO A 152 26.05 5.43 -6.30
CA PRO A 152 26.00 4.78 -5.00
C PRO A 152 24.58 4.23 -4.76
N ASP A 153 24.50 2.91 -4.52
CA ASP A 153 23.26 2.17 -4.29
C ASP A 153 22.57 2.72 -3.02
N ARG A 154 21.66 3.67 -3.18
CA ARG A 154 20.85 4.24 -2.10
C ARG A 154 19.78 3.29 -1.57
N SER A 155 19.74 2.04 -2.04
CA SER A 155 18.65 1.10 -1.81
C SER A 155 18.93 -0.03 -0.80
N LYS A 156 20.08 -0.04 -0.10
CA LYS A 156 20.38 -1.08 0.91
C LYS A 156 20.98 -0.45 2.17
N PRO A 157 20.34 -0.18 3.22
CA PRO A 157 20.00 -1.03 4.36
C PRO A 157 18.72 -0.64 5.11
N ALA A 158 17.81 0.03 4.50
CA ALA A 158 16.62 0.55 5.17
C ALA A 158 15.38 -0.35 4.99
N GLN A 159 15.52 -1.62 4.55
CA GLN A 159 14.37 -2.45 4.13
C GLN A 159 13.37 -2.77 5.26
N LEU A 160 13.78 -2.84 6.51
CA LEU A 160 12.87 -3.12 7.62
C LEU A 160 12.17 -1.88 8.18
N VAL A 161 12.88 -0.77 8.30
CA VAL A 161 12.29 0.52 8.72
C VAL A 161 11.47 1.16 7.60
N LEU A 162 11.93 1.02 6.34
CA LEU A 162 11.21 1.47 5.14
C LEU A 162 9.92 0.68 4.88
N GLY A 163 9.79 -0.56 5.35
CA GLY A 163 8.57 -1.36 5.16
C GLY A 163 7.34 -0.67 5.73
N ARG A 164 7.40 -0.17 6.96
CA ARG A 164 6.28 0.54 7.62
C ARG A 164 6.00 1.89 6.97
N GLN A 165 7.04 2.70 6.72
CA GLN A 165 6.89 3.99 6.06
C GLN A 165 6.36 3.85 4.63
N ARG A 166 6.81 2.83 3.90
CA ARG A 166 6.34 2.53 2.55
C ARG A 166 4.87 2.11 2.54
N LEU A 167 4.42 1.30 3.51
CA LEU A 167 3.01 0.94 3.67
C LEU A 167 2.15 2.15 4.00
N VAL A 168 2.59 3.03 4.91
CA VAL A 168 1.87 4.28 5.22
C VAL A 168 1.75 5.16 3.97
N LYS A 169 2.83 5.27 3.18
CA LYS A 169 2.81 6.04 1.93
C LYS A 169 1.85 5.44 0.89
N VAL A 170 1.86 4.12 0.72
CA VAL A 170 0.91 3.42 -0.18
C VAL A 170 -0.54 3.64 0.26
N LEU A 171 -0.82 3.66 1.57
CA LEU A 171 -2.14 3.96 2.11
C LEU A 171 -2.56 5.42 1.85
N GLU A 172 -1.63 6.35 1.95
CA GLU A 172 -1.87 7.76 1.63
C GLU A 172 -2.15 7.95 0.14
N GLU A 173 -1.36 7.34 -0.73
CA GLU A 173 -1.60 7.31 -2.18
C GLU A 173 -2.96 6.69 -2.51
N GLY A 174 -3.30 5.54 -1.90
CA GLY A 174 -4.61 4.90 -2.08
C GLY A 174 -5.79 5.77 -1.64
N HIS A 175 -5.62 6.57 -0.59
CA HIS A 175 -6.63 7.54 -0.17
C HIS A 175 -6.76 8.72 -1.15
N LEU A 176 -5.65 9.29 -1.61
CA LEU A 176 -5.64 10.38 -2.59
C LEU A 176 -6.27 9.97 -3.92
N GLU A 177 -6.12 8.70 -4.31
CA GLU A 177 -6.74 8.12 -5.51
C GLU A 177 -8.21 7.71 -5.30
N GLY A 178 -8.77 7.92 -4.11
CA GLY A 178 -10.16 7.56 -3.79
C GLY A 178 -10.41 6.06 -3.59
N LEU A 179 -9.35 5.24 -3.50
CA LEU A 179 -9.43 3.79 -3.27
C LEU A 179 -9.75 3.46 -1.80
N LEU A 180 -9.46 4.37 -0.88
CA LEU A 180 -9.70 4.23 0.55
C LEU A 180 -10.52 5.40 1.08
N THR A 181 -11.54 5.09 1.85
CA THR A 181 -12.31 6.10 2.59
C THR A 181 -11.48 6.65 3.77
N ASN A 182 -11.86 7.81 4.30
CA ASN A 182 -11.22 8.39 5.49
C ASN A 182 -11.26 7.43 6.69
N SER A 183 -12.38 6.74 6.90
CA SER A 183 -12.54 5.77 7.99
C SER A 183 -11.61 4.58 7.84
N GLN A 184 -11.47 4.03 6.63
CA GLN A 184 -10.54 2.94 6.34
C GLN A 184 -9.09 3.36 6.56
N LYS A 185 -8.69 4.55 6.10
CA LYS A 185 -7.35 5.10 6.32
C LYS A 185 -7.03 5.25 7.81
N GLN A 186 -7.97 5.80 8.61
CA GLN A 186 -7.79 5.97 10.06
C GLN A 186 -7.68 4.63 10.77
N LEU A 187 -8.51 3.64 10.40
CA LEU A 187 -8.49 2.31 10.97
C LEU A 187 -7.14 1.61 10.71
N VAL A 188 -6.66 1.63 9.48
CA VAL A 188 -5.38 1.01 9.14
C VAL A 188 -4.20 1.73 9.82
N ARG A 189 -4.21 3.07 9.90
CA ARG A 189 -3.21 3.81 10.67
C ARG A 189 -3.25 3.44 12.16
N GLY A 190 -4.44 3.33 12.75
CA GLY A 190 -4.64 2.86 14.12
C GLY A 190 -4.03 1.48 14.33
N MET A 191 -4.35 0.53 13.45
CA MET A 191 -3.79 -0.82 13.49
C MET A 191 -2.26 -0.82 13.46
N PHE A 192 -1.63 -0.09 12.53
CA PHE A 192 -0.16 -0.02 12.44
C PHE A 192 0.49 0.60 13.68
N ASN A 193 -0.15 1.58 14.29
CA ASN A 193 0.37 2.22 15.50
C ASN A 193 0.24 1.31 16.73
N THR A 194 -0.84 0.55 16.80
CA THR A 194 -1.17 -0.32 17.95
C THR A 194 -0.51 -1.69 17.84
N ALA A 195 -0.35 -2.22 16.62
CA ALA A 195 0.19 -3.55 16.38
C ALA A 195 1.59 -3.80 16.99
N ALA A 196 2.44 -2.78 16.98
CA ALA A 196 3.78 -2.84 17.53
C ALA A 196 3.87 -2.52 19.04
N GLN A 197 2.75 -2.16 19.68
CA GLN A 197 2.74 -1.89 21.11
C GLN A 197 2.75 -3.18 21.90
N SER A 198 3.37 -3.15 23.11
CA SER A 198 3.40 -4.31 24.02
C SER A 198 1.99 -4.77 24.36
N VAL A 199 1.82 -6.08 24.46
CA VAL A 199 0.60 -6.78 24.84
C VAL A 199 0.08 -6.35 26.24
N ILE A 200 0.96 -5.88 27.11
CA ILE A 200 0.61 -5.36 28.46
C ILE A 200 -0.48 -4.28 28.37
N LYS A 201 -0.51 -3.47 27.31
CA LYS A 201 -1.50 -2.41 27.17
C LYS A 201 -2.95 -2.90 26.95
N ALA A 202 -3.10 -4.15 26.49
CA ALA A 202 -4.39 -4.81 26.29
C ALA A 202 -4.67 -5.88 27.34
N MET A 203 -3.82 -6.00 28.34
CA MET A 203 -3.90 -7.00 29.41
C MET A 203 -4.96 -6.65 30.43
N ILE A 204 -5.66 -7.66 30.93
CA ILE A 204 -6.43 -7.60 32.17
C ILE A 204 -5.47 -7.94 33.30
N PRO A 205 -5.18 -7.03 34.25
CA PRO A 205 -4.29 -7.29 35.37
C PRO A 205 -4.77 -8.46 36.22
N GLN A 206 -3.85 -9.16 36.85
CA GLN A 206 -4.16 -10.34 37.68
C GLN A 206 -5.16 -10.04 38.81
N THR A 207 -5.15 -8.82 39.33
CA THR A 207 -6.07 -8.33 40.38
C THR A 207 -7.50 -8.20 39.90
N ASP A 208 -7.72 -7.99 38.62
CA ASP A 208 -9.03 -7.66 38.04
C ASP A 208 -9.68 -8.87 37.32
N ILE A 209 -9.01 -10.03 37.38
CA ILE A 209 -9.49 -11.25 36.72
C ILE A 209 -10.62 -11.88 37.54
N LEU A 210 -11.81 -11.91 36.93
CA LEU A 210 -12.93 -12.67 37.43
C LEU A 210 -12.86 -14.12 36.92
N GLY A 211 -12.68 -15.07 37.83
CA GLY A 211 -12.56 -16.48 37.49
C GLY A 211 -12.90 -17.38 38.66
N VAL A 212 -12.73 -18.68 38.43
CA VAL A 212 -13.10 -19.75 39.40
C VAL A 212 -11.92 -20.66 39.68
N THR A 213 -12.06 -21.50 40.72
CA THR A 213 -11.17 -22.61 40.98
C THR A 213 -11.69 -23.89 40.33
N ARG A 214 -10.87 -24.90 40.14
CA ARG A 214 -11.29 -26.18 39.55
C ARG A 214 -12.33 -26.93 40.42
N THR A 215 -12.48 -26.55 41.68
CA THR A 215 -13.43 -27.16 42.64
C THR A 215 -14.78 -26.46 42.67
N THR A 216 -14.95 -25.37 41.92
CA THR A 216 -16.18 -24.60 41.85
C THR A 216 -17.29 -25.38 41.14
N ASP A 217 -18.46 -25.47 41.70
CA ASP A 217 -19.61 -26.17 41.12
C ASP A 217 -20.10 -25.50 39.82
N ALA A 218 -20.59 -26.32 38.88
CA ALA A 218 -21.09 -25.87 37.57
C ALA A 218 -22.19 -24.82 37.67
N ALA A 219 -23.07 -24.94 38.67
CA ALA A 219 -24.14 -23.96 38.95
C ALA A 219 -23.59 -22.59 39.32
N GLN A 220 -22.56 -22.55 40.16
CA GLN A 220 -21.87 -21.32 40.57
C GLN A 220 -21.12 -20.69 39.41
N ILE A 221 -20.46 -21.50 38.56
CA ILE A 221 -19.78 -21.03 37.33
C ILE A 221 -20.80 -20.38 36.40
N MET A 222 -21.95 -21.02 36.20
CA MET A 222 -23.04 -20.50 35.37
C MET A 222 -23.60 -19.18 35.89
N GLN A 223 -23.79 -19.07 37.22
CA GLN A 223 -24.26 -17.86 37.85
C GLN A 223 -23.28 -16.70 37.69
N LEU A 224 -21.97 -16.97 37.92
CA LEU A 224 -20.91 -15.98 37.72
C LEU A 224 -20.87 -15.48 36.27
N ALA A 225 -20.96 -16.42 35.31
CA ALA A 225 -20.95 -16.09 33.90
C ALA A 225 -22.14 -15.21 33.50
N LYS A 226 -23.35 -15.55 33.97
CA LYS A 226 -24.56 -14.78 33.67
C LYS A 226 -24.53 -13.38 34.29
N GLN A 227 -24.10 -13.27 35.56
CA GLN A 227 -24.02 -11.98 36.26
C GLN A 227 -23.02 -11.02 35.61
N ASN A 228 -21.91 -11.55 35.09
CA ASN A 228 -20.84 -10.74 34.52
C ASN A 228 -20.75 -10.82 32.98
N GLN A 229 -21.75 -11.43 32.31
CA GLN A 229 -21.82 -11.59 30.86
C GLN A 229 -20.55 -12.16 30.21
N LEU A 230 -19.94 -13.14 30.89
CA LEU A 230 -18.69 -13.76 30.48
C LEU A 230 -18.96 -14.93 29.51
N SER A 231 -18.34 -14.92 28.34
CA SER A 231 -18.35 -16.05 27.39
C SER A 231 -17.30 -17.12 27.72
N PHE A 232 -16.27 -16.73 28.46
CA PHE A 232 -15.15 -17.57 28.89
C PHE A 232 -14.83 -17.29 30.36
N ILE A 233 -14.49 -18.32 31.10
CA ILE A 233 -14.27 -18.20 32.53
C ILE A 233 -12.87 -18.72 32.84
N PRO A 234 -11.95 -17.83 33.30
CA PRO A 234 -10.60 -18.22 33.72
C PRO A 234 -10.64 -19.17 34.94
N ILE A 235 -9.72 -20.15 34.94
CA ILE A 235 -9.54 -21.11 36.03
C ILE A 235 -8.16 -20.89 36.63
N ARG A 236 -8.14 -20.82 37.97
CA ARG A 236 -6.91 -20.73 38.76
C ARG A 236 -6.17 -22.07 38.83
N SER A 237 -4.83 -22.04 38.76
CA SER A 237 -3.99 -23.23 38.89
C SER A 237 -4.12 -23.90 40.26
N ARG A 238 -3.99 -25.22 40.31
CA ARG A 238 -3.90 -25.98 41.57
C ARG A 238 -2.56 -25.85 42.24
N GLU A 239 -1.48 -25.84 41.46
CA GLU A 239 -0.09 -25.89 41.95
C GLU A 239 0.40 -24.51 42.38
N LYS A 240 0.01 -23.48 41.63
CA LYS A 240 0.36 -22.11 41.88
C LYS A 240 -0.92 -21.30 42.11
N GLN A 241 -1.32 -21.16 43.37
CA GLN A 241 -2.63 -20.56 43.76
C GLN A 241 -2.87 -19.15 43.20
N ASN A 242 -1.86 -18.48 42.67
CA ASN A 242 -1.97 -17.13 42.11
C ASN A 242 -1.88 -17.09 40.61
N GLU A 243 -1.83 -18.21 39.87
CA GLU A 243 -1.73 -18.20 38.43
C GLU A 243 -3.02 -18.67 37.75
N TRP A 244 -3.37 -17.98 36.67
CA TRP A 244 -4.48 -18.33 35.79
C TRP A 244 -3.92 -19.10 34.59
N THR A 245 -4.15 -20.40 34.50
CA THR A 245 -3.51 -21.26 33.50
C THR A 245 -4.46 -21.86 32.48
N ALA A 246 -5.76 -21.82 32.79
CA ALA A 246 -6.78 -22.44 31.95
C ALA A 246 -8.07 -21.62 31.92
N TYR A 247 -9.00 -22.00 31.06
CA TYR A 247 -10.33 -21.40 30.97
C TYR A 247 -11.38 -22.43 30.53
N ILE A 248 -12.65 -22.14 30.83
CA ILE A 248 -13.83 -22.88 30.36
C ILE A 248 -14.59 -21.99 29.39
N LYS A 249 -15.12 -22.56 28.32
CA LYS A 249 -16.06 -21.89 27.42
C LYS A 249 -17.48 -22.07 27.96
N LEU A 250 -18.25 -20.99 28.08
CA LEU A 250 -19.62 -21.05 28.56
C LEU A 250 -20.51 -21.94 27.69
N VAL A 251 -20.26 -21.97 26.38
CA VAL A 251 -20.97 -22.84 25.43
C VAL A 251 -20.85 -24.30 25.83
N ASP A 252 -19.62 -24.75 26.18
CA ASP A 252 -19.41 -26.16 26.56
C ASP A 252 -20.14 -26.51 27.87
N LEU A 253 -20.24 -25.55 28.79
CA LEU A 253 -20.99 -25.73 30.02
C LEU A 253 -22.50 -25.86 29.80
N ILE A 254 -23.06 -25.11 28.82
CA ILE A 254 -24.48 -25.13 28.49
C ILE A 254 -24.86 -26.37 27.69
N THR A 255 -23.96 -26.85 26.80
CA THR A 255 -24.23 -27.95 25.90
C THR A 255 -23.90 -29.33 26.50
N SER A 256 -23.15 -29.38 27.61
CA SER A 256 -22.80 -30.64 28.28
C SER A 256 -23.95 -31.07 29.20
N PRO A 257 -24.47 -32.31 29.07
CA PRO A 257 -25.47 -32.82 30.01
C PRO A 257 -24.80 -33.01 31.38
N ALA A 258 -25.44 -32.48 32.43
CA ALA A 258 -24.97 -32.65 33.83
C ALA A 258 -24.92 -34.15 34.20
N PRO A 259 -23.88 -34.65 34.91
CA PRO A 259 -22.83 -33.94 35.69
C PRO A 259 -21.41 -34.10 35.09
N ILE A 260 -21.20 -33.69 33.83
CA ILE A 260 -19.90 -33.80 33.16
C ILE A 260 -19.05 -32.57 33.51
N ILE A 261 -17.79 -32.81 33.89
CA ILE A 261 -16.77 -31.75 34.08
C ILE A 261 -16.59 -31.05 32.76
N PRO A 262 -16.82 -29.72 32.69
CA PRO A 262 -16.70 -28.99 31.43
C PRO A 262 -15.29 -29.06 30.86
N ALA A 263 -15.17 -29.07 29.53
CA ALA A 263 -13.86 -29.10 28.88
C ALA A 263 -13.02 -27.89 29.30
N VAL A 264 -11.82 -28.17 29.79
CA VAL A 264 -10.85 -27.16 30.25
C VAL A 264 -9.82 -26.95 29.17
N TYR A 265 -9.65 -25.70 28.78
CA TYR A 265 -8.67 -25.30 27.75
C TYR A 265 -7.50 -24.58 28.41
N ASN A 266 -6.28 -24.92 28.00
CA ASN A 266 -5.08 -24.26 28.51
C ASN A 266 -4.91 -22.89 27.87
N MET A 267 -4.41 -21.93 28.65
CA MET A 267 -3.99 -20.61 28.13
C MET A 267 -2.62 -20.71 27.50
N THR A 268 -2.42 -19.97 26.40
CA THR A 268 -1.10 -19.85 25.78
C THR A 268 -0.22 -18.91 26.60
N ARG A 269 1.01 -19.31 26.88
CA ARG A 269 1.98 -18.46 27.57
C ARG A 269 2.51 -17.39 26.61
N LEU A 270 2.44 -16.12 27.01
CA LEU A 270 2.92 -14.94 26.30
C LEU A 270 3.96 -14.22 27.15
N GLN A 271 4.95 -13.59 26.52
CA GLN A 271 5.92 -12.75 27.22
C GLN A 271 5.46 -11.29 27.21
N SER A 272 5.85 -10.53 28.24
CA SER A 272 5.46 -9.12 28.42
C SER A 272 6.00 -8.19 27.31
N ASP A 273 7.11 -8.57 26.67
CA ASP A 273 7.75 -7.85 25.58
C ASP A 273 7.13 -8.10 24.20
N PHE A 274 6.26 -9.13 24.08
CA PHE A 274 5.59 -9.41 22.83
C PHE A 274 4.68 -8.26 22.40
N SER A 275 4.66 -8.00 21.09
CA SER A 275 3.73 -7.04 20.50
C SER A 275 2.29 -7.58 20.50
N MET A 276 1.30 -6.70 20.43
CA MET A 276 -0.12 -7.10 20.31
C MET A 276 -0.37 -7.98 19.08
N LEU A 277 0.29 -7.69 17.96
CA LEU A 277 0.14 -8.48 16.74
C LEU A 277 0.76 -9.88 16.88
N GLU A 278 1.94 -9.96 17.44
CA GLU A 278 2.64 -11.23 17.70
C GLU A 278 1.85 -12.11 18.67
N SER A 279 1.34 -11.51 19.74
CA SER A 279 0.48 -12.18 20.71
C SER A 279 -0.81 -12.71 20.07
N LEU A 280 -1.45 -11.93 19.20
CA LEU A 280 -2.63 -12.37 18.46
C LEU A 280 -2.31 -13.53 17.51
N TYR A 281 -1.17 -13.48 16.82
CA TYR A 281 -0.71 -14.55 15.94
C TYR A 281 -0.48 -15.86 16.70
N LEU A 282 0.20 -15.80 17.87
CA LEU A 282 0.44 -16.96 18.71
C LEU A 282 -0.85 -17.57 19.26
N LEU A 283 -1.81 -16.74 19.72
CA LEU A 283 -3.11 -17.20 20.19
C LEU A 283 -3.91 -17.89 19.09
N ARG A 284 -3.88 -17.36 17.87
CA ARG A 284 -4.56 -17.99 16.72
C ARG A 284 -3.94 -19.33 16.35
N ASN A 285 -2.64 -19.43 16.32
CA ASN A 285 -1.94 -20.67 15.96
C ASN A 285 -2.10 -21.76 17.02
N SER A 286 -2.19 -21.38 18.29
CA SER A 286 -2.45 -22.33 19.39
C SER A 286 -3.92 -22.65 19.59
N ALA A 287 -4.82 -22.08 18.76
CA ALA A 287 -6.28 -22.17 18.88
C ALA A 287 -6.79 -21.83 20.29
N SER A 288 -6.06 -20.98 21.04
CA SER A 288 -6.38 -20.58 22.40
C SER A 288 -7.08 -19.22 22.40
N ALA A 289 -8.23 -19.12 23.05
CA ALA A 289 -8.96 -17.84 23.18
C ALA A 289 -8.29 -16.86 24.13
N TYR A 290 -7.48 -17.35 25.08
CA TYR A 290 -6.77 -16.56 26.09
C TYR A 290 -5.28 -16.84 26.13
N GLY A 291 -4.50 -15.79 26.41
CA GLY A 291 -3.08 -15.88 26.75
C GLY A 291 -2.83 -15.39 28.16
N ALA A 292 -1.93 -16.07 28.86
CA ALA A 292 -1.41 -15.68 30.15
C ALA A 292 -0.07 -14.95 29.93
N ILE A 293 0.04 -13.71 30.40
CA ILE A 293 1.21 -12.85 30.19
C ILE A 293 2.15 -12.96 31.37
N TYR A 294 3.42 -13.22 31.08
CA TYR A 294 4.49 -13.42 32.07
C TYR A 294 5.63 -12.42 31.87
N GLU A 295 6.22 -12.02 32.97
CA GLU A 295 7.48 -11.31 33.05
C GLU A 295 8.34 -11.93 34.13
N ASN A 296 9.55 -12.34 33.81
CA ASN A 296 10.48 -13.03 34.76
C ASN A 296 9.82 -14.18 35.52
N ASP A 297 9.06 -15.06 34.85
CA ASP A 297 8.28 -16.17 35.38
C ASP A 297 7.14 -15.79 36.35
N GLN A 298 6.87 -14.51 36.51
CA GLN A 298 5.73 -14.03 37.26
C GLN A 298 4.57 -13.65 36.31
N GLN A 299 3.36 -14.15 36.59
CA GLN A 299 2.19 -13.81 35.80
C GLN A 299 1.72 -12.40 36.12
N LEU A 300 1.63 -11.56 35.10
CA LEU A 300 1.12 -10.18 35.22
C LEU A 300 -0.40 -10.10 35.04
N GLY A 301 -0.96 -10.94 34.18
CA GLY A 301 -2.37 -10.94 33.85
C GLY A 301 -2.70 -11.85 32.67
N ILE A 302 -3.89 -11.64 32.09
CA ILE A 302 -4.37 -12.38 30.91
C ILE A 302 -4.82 -11.42 29.82
N VAL A 303 -4.89 -11.93 28.58
CA VAL A 303 -5.43 -11.20 27.45
C VAL A 303 -6.26 -12.13 26.59
N SER A 304 -7.38 -11.69 26.04
CA SER A 304 -8.16 -12.46 25.08
C SER A 304 -7.83 -12.10 23.63
N GLN A 305 -8.07 -13.03 22.70
CA GLN A 305 -8.02 -12.72 21.27
C GLN A 305 -8.93 -11.54 20.90
N LEU A 306 -10.12 -11.48 21.52
CA LEU A 306 -11.10 -10.45 21.25
C LEU A 306 -10.60 -9.07 21.70
N ASP A 307 -9.94 -8.98 22.86
CA ASP A 307 -9.41 -7.73 23.38
C ASP A 307 -8.25 -7.22 22.50
N LEU A 308 -7.40 -8.13 22.02
CA LEU A 308 -6.34 -7.78 21.07
C LEU A 308 -6.92 -7.26 19.75
N VAL A 309 -7.93 -7.93 19.20
CA VAL A 309 -8.61 -7.47 17.97
C VAL A 309 -9.28 -6.11 18.18
N LYS A 310 -10.00 -5.92 19.31
CA LYS A 310 -10.61 -4.63 19.65
C LYS A 310 -9.56 -3.53 19.78
N ALA A 311 -8.44 -3.80 20.45
CA ALA A 311 -7.35 -2.84 20.60
C ALA A 311 -6.72 -2.47 19.25
N LEU A 312 -6.50 -3.45 18.36
CA LEU A 312 -5.96 -3.25 17.02
C LEU A 312 -6.92 -2.46 16.11
N CYS A 313 -8.22 -2.68 16.22
CA CYS A 313 -9.23 -2.02 15.40
C CYS A 313 -9.70 -0.66 15.97
N SER A 314 -9.25 -0.27 17.15
CA SER A 314 -9.62 1.02 17.75
C SER A 314 -8.83 2.17 17.11
N PRO A 315 -9.49 3.20 16.56
CA PRO A 315 -8.80 4.34 15.95
C PRO A 315 -8.06 5.22 16.97
N THR A 316 -8.41 5.13 18.25
CA THR A 316 -7.86 5.95 19.36
C THR A 316 -6.79 5.25 20.19
N GLY A 317 -6.33 4.03 19.78
CA GLY A 317 -5.41 3.21 20.58
C GLY A 317 -6.11 2.29 21.58
N PRO A 318 -5.36 1.54 22.38
CA PRO A 318 -5.92 0.55 23.29
C PRO A 318 -6.88 1.23 24.27
N LEU A 319 -8.15 0.87 24.17
CA LEU A 319 -9.11 1.16 25.22
C LEU A 319 -8.54 0.56 26.52
N LYS A 320 -8.41 1.35 27.58
CA LYS A 320 -8.25 0.80 28.93
C LYS A 320 -9.48 -0.07 29.16
N LEU A 321 -9.33 -1.36 28.90
CA LEU A 321 -10.35 -2.35 29.20
C LEU A 321 -10.41 -2.43 30.73
N LYS A 322 -11.21 -1.56 31.34
CA LYS A 322 -11.82 -1.93 32.61
C LYS A 322 -12.55 -3.24 32.34
N ALA A 323 -12.39 -4.23 33.22
CA ALA A 323 -13.27 -5.39 33.27
C ALA A 323 -14.71 -4.86 33.25
N ARG A 324 -15.26 -4.66 32.05
CA ARG A 324 -16.65 -4.22 31.92
C ARG A 324 -17.47 -5.47 31.96
N VAL A 325 -18.01 -5.71 33.10
CA VAL A 325 -19.42 -6.01 33.28
C VAL A 325 -20.21 -5.11 32.33
N SER A 326 -20.61 -5.61 31.19
CA SER A 326 -21.65 -5.06 30.32
C SER A 326 -22.30 -6.20 29.54
#